data_60f70761b2d0ae061d05cddde663ac07
#
_entry.id   60f70761b2d0ae061d05cddde663ac07
#
_cell.length_a   1.000
_cell.length_b   1.000
_cell.length_c   1.000
_cell.angle_alpha   90.00
_cell.angle_beta   90.00
_cell.angle_gamma   90.00
#
_symmetry.space_group_name_H-M   'P 1'
#
loop_
_entity.id
_entity.type
_entity.pdbx_description
1 polymer ?
#
loop_
_entity_poly.entity_id
_entity_poly.type
_entity_poly.pdbx_seq_one_letter_code
_entity_poly.pdbx_strand_id
1 'polypeptide(L)'
;MGSKIWAKELMAAAGVPTGAFAMASTVEEGMEAIGGSYPAVLKYDGLAAGKGVVIAEDEDAARHALEDFLVHRRFGDGQVFVEEHLTGEELSLLALCDGERAIPMAPAQDFKRIGDGDVGPNTGGMGSYSPVPGAGDPHELSAVVHQPLVDELRRRGTPFHGVLYAGLMLTPDGPRVIEYNARFGDPETQAVLPRLRSDMLELLRRAARPGGLEGATLDFTDDAAVTVVLASGGYPASSSSGDVISGLDDVGDGVELTHAGTARRDDGAIVTAGGRVLNVTALGPDIGAARDAAYAAADLITFEGRQLRRDIALRAVGRT
;
A
#
# COMPACT_ATOMS: atom_id res chain seq x y z
N MET A 1 2.02 1.97 11.70
CA MET A 1 2.33 1.57 13.09
C MET A 1 3.82 1.30 13.18
N GLY A 2 4.47 1.68 14.30
CA GLY A 2 5.93 1.53 14.44
C GLY A 2 6.39 0.10 14.72
N SER A 3 5.52 -0.76 15.29
CA SER A 3 5.78 -2.18 15.54
C SER A 3 4.74 -3.04 14.84
N LYS A 4 5.22 -3.98 14.04
CA LYS A 4 4.38 -4.99 13.35
C LYS A 4 3.87 -6.04 14.33
N ILE A 5 4.71 -6.40 15.30
CA ILE A 5 4.36 -7.34 16.37
C ILE A 5 3.21 -6.82 17.21
N TRP A 6 3.33 -5.57 17.68
CA TRP A 6 2.24 -4.93 18.42
C TRP A 6 0.93 -4.88 17.60
N ALA A 7 1.03 -4.64 16.27
CA ALA A 7 -0.14 -4.68 15.40
C ALA A 7 -0.75 -6.09 15.33
N LYS A 8 0.07 -7.15 15.27
CA LYS A 8 -0.40 -8.55 15.30
C LYS A 8 -1.08 -8.91 16.60
N GLU A 9 -0.49 -8.54 17.75
CA GLU A 9 -1.10 -8.73 19.07
C GLU A 9 -2.42 -7.98 19.20
N LEU A 10 -2.50 -6.77 18.65
CA LEU A 10 -3.73 -5.98 18.64
C LEU A 10 -4.81 -6.65 17.77
N MET A 11 -4.45 -7.13 16.57
CA MET A 11 -5.36 -7.88 15.70
C MET A 11 -5.89 -9.14 16.39
N ALA A 12 -5.02 -9.90 17.03
CA ALA A 12 -5.41 -11.10 17.77
C ALA A 12 -6.39 -10.77 18.92
N ALA A 13 -6.12 -9.71 19.67
CA ALA A 13 -6.99 -9.26 20.77
C ALA A 13 -8.33 -8.72 20.28
N ALA A 14 -8.37 -8.11 19.10
CA ALA A 14 -9.57 -7.57 18.45
C ALA A 14 -10.37 -8.64 17.67
N GLY A 15 -9.83 -9.85 17.50
CA GLY A 15 -10.45 -10.89 16.67
C GLY A 15 -10.40 -10.60 15.17
N VAL A 16 -9.47 -9.74 14.72
CA VAL A 16 -9.28 -9.41 13.31
C VAL A 16 -8.57 -10.57 12.60
N PRO A 17 -9.12 -11.10 11.49
CA PRO A 17 -8.48 -12.18 10.74
C PRO A 17 -7.13 -11.73 10.17
N THR A 18 -6.09 -12.51 10.43
CA THR A 18 -4.73 -12.28 9.92
C THR A 18 -3.99 -13.62 9.82
N GLY A 19 -2.87 -13.67 9.11
CA GLY A 19 -2.01 -14.85 9.08
C GLY A 19 -1.51 -15.25 10.47
N ALA A 20 -1.44 -16.55 10.75
CA ALA A 20 -0.82 -17.07 11.96
C ALA A 20 0.63 -16.57 12.03
N PHE A 21 1.12 -16.30 13.24
CA PHE A 21 2.48 -15.79 13.41
C PHE A 21 3.12 -16.32 14.69
N ALA A 22 4.44 -16.43 14.67
CA ALA A 22 5.25 -16.80 15.81
C ALA A 22 6.50 -15.93 15.89
N MET A 23 6.87 -15.53 17.11
CA MET A 23 8.08 -14.75 17.37
C MET A 23 9.32 -15.64 17.28
N ALA A 24 10.44 -15.05 16.84
CA ALA A 24 11.74 -15.70 16.80
C ALA A 24 12.83 -14.74 17.29
N SER A 25 13.62 -15.22 18.25
CA SER A 25 14.78 -14.51 18.80
C SER A 25 16.10 -15.16 18.37
N THR A 26 16.03 -16.39 17.83
CA THR A 26 17.15 -17.13 17.26
C THR A 26 16.79 -17.69 15.89
N VAL A 27 17.79 -18.06 15.10
CA VAL A 27 17.58 -18.71 13.80
C VAL A 27 16.85 -20.03 13.97
N GLU A 28 17.20 -20.79 15.00
CA GLU A 28 16.60 -22.09 15.31
C GLU A 28 15.11 -21.95 15.66
N GLU A 29 14.73 -20.97 16.50
CA GLU A 29 13.33 -20.68 16.83
C GLU A 29 12.55 -20.29 15.58
N GLY A 30 13.16 -19.48 14.67
CA GLY A 30 12.53 -19.10 13.41
C GLY A 30 12.30 -20.29 12.47
N MET A 31 13.29 -21.18 12.36
CA MET A 31 13.18 -22.40 11.56
C MET A 31 12.15 -23.39 12.15
N GLU A 32 12.09 -23.51 13.47
CA GLU A 32 11.08 -24.32 14.16
C GLU A 32 9.67 -23.76 13.91
N ALA A 33 9.50 -22.43 13.98
CA ALA A 33 8.22 -21.75 13.71
C ALA A 33 7.75 -21.96 12.27
N ILE A 34 8.65 -22.02 11.28
CA ILE A 34 8.34 -22.35 9.89
C ILE A 34 7.84 -23.81 9.77
N GLY A 35 8.42 -24.72 10.54
CA GLY A 35 8.01 -26.13 10.59
C GLY A 35 8.10 -26.86 9.25
N GLY A 36 8.99 -26.42 8.34
CA GLY A 36 9.18 -26.97 7.00
C GLY A 36 8.09 -26.62 6.00
N SER A 37 7.20 -25.68 6.33
CA SER A 37 6.14 -25.20 5.42
C SER A 37 6.61 -23.99 4.62
N TYR A 38 6.67 -24.11 3.29
CA TYR A 38 7.09 -23.03 2.39
C TYR A 38 6.03 -22.76 1.31
N PRO A 39 5.96 -21.50 0.79
CA PRO A 39 6.76 -20.33 1.22
C PRO A 39 6.39 -19.86 2.62
N ALA A 40 7.35 -19.25 3.33
CA ALA A 40 7.18 -18.66 4.65
C ALA A 40 7.49 -17.16 4.63
N VAL A 41 6.78 -16.37 5.42
CA VAL A 41 7.00 -14.91 5.48
C VAL A 41 7.75 -14.54 6.74
N LEU A 42 8.92 -13.93 6.59
CA LEU A 42 9.79 -13.47 7.66
C LEU A 42 9.71 -11.95 7.73
N LYS A 43 9.35 -11.41 8.89
CA LYS A 43 9.19 -9.96 9.07
C LYS A 43 10.04 -9.45 10.25
N TYR A 44 10.88 -8.47 9.94
CA TYR A 44 11.61 -7.70 10.95
C TYR A 44 10.67 -6.66 11.57
N ASP A 45 10.64 -6.58 12.90
CA ASP A 45 9.84 -5.59 13.63
C ASP A 45 10.61 -4.28 13.78
N GLY A 46 10.26 -3.32 12.96
CA GLY A 46 10.87 -1.99 12.92
C GLY A 46 10.74 -1.34 11.55
N LEU A 47 11.28 -0.12 11.46
CA LEU A 47 11.34 0.63 10.21
C LEU A 47 12.48 0.09 9.34
N ALA A 48 12.14 -0.58 8.25
CA ALA A 48 13.10 -1.16 7.30
C ALA A 48 12.83 -0.74 5.85
N ALA A 49 12.07 0.36 5.64
CA ALA A 49 11.77 0.94 4.32
C ALA A 49 11.33 -0.11 3.27
N GLY A 50 10.44 -1.03 3.67
CA GLY A 50 9.95 -2.11 2.80
C GLY A 50 10.90 -3.30 2.64
N LYS A 51 12.11 -3.24 3.20
CA LYS A 51 13.14 -4.29 3.05
C LYS A 51 13.15 -5.30 4.21
N GLY A 52 12.35 -5.09 5.24
CA GLY A 52 12.24 -5.96 6.42
C GLY A 52 11.21 -7.07 6.29
N VAL A 53 10.80 -7.42 5.07
CA VAL A 53 9.89 -8.54 4.76
C VAL A 53 10.55 -9.41 3.70
N VAL A 54 10.68 -10.70 4.00
CA VAL A 54 11.22 -11.71 3.08
C VAL A 54 10.21 -12.83 2.95
N ILE A 55 9.87 -13.20 1.74
CA ILE A 55 9.13 -14.43 1.42
C ILE A 55 10.19 -15.45 1.06
N ALA A 56 10.36 -16.44 1.91
CA ALA A 56 11.33 -17.51 1.74
C ALA A 56 10.66 -18.70 1.07
N GLU A 57 11.14 -19.04 -0.12
CA GLU A 57 10.56 -20.12 -0.93
C GLU A 57 11.03 -21.52 -0.49
N ASP A 58 12.12 -21.58 0.28
CA ASP A 58 12.73 -22.81 0.76
C ASP A 58 13.49 -22.60 2.08
N GLU A 59 14.07 -23.69 2.60
CA GLU A 59 14.80 -23.70 3.87
C GLU A 59 16.06 -22.82 3.84
N ASP A 60 16.81 -22.84 2.75
CA ASP A 60 18.06 -22.09 2.64
C ASP A 60 17.79 -20.59 2.61
N ALA A 61 16.77 -20.16 1.85
CA ALA A 61 16.32 -18.77 1.82
C ALA A 61 15.82 -18.28 3.18
N ALA A 62 15.07 -19.12 3.91
CA ALA A 62 14.55 -18.79 5.23
C ALA A 62 15.70 -18.66 6.26
N ARG A 63 16.62 -19.59 6.28
CA ARG A 63 17.80 -19.56 7.16
C ARG A 63 18.65 -18.32 6.91
N HIS A 64 18.94 -18.03 5.65
CA HIS A 64 19.72 -16.84 5.27
C HIS A 64 19.04 -15.55 5.71
N ALA A 65 17.72 -15.42 5.52
CA ALA A 65 16.97 -14.25 5.95
C ALA A 65 16.95 -14.08 7.48
N LEU A 66 16.80 -15.19 8.23
CA LEU A 66 16.88 -15.17 9.68
C LEU A 66 18.29 -14.79 10.19
N GLU A 67 19.34 -15.28 9.53
CA GLU A 67 20.72 -14.89 9.83
C GLU A 67 20.95 -13.39 9.56
N ASP A 68 20.47 -12.88 8.42
CA ASP A 68 20.56 -11.46 8.10
C ASP A 68 19.86 -10.58 9.16
N PHE A 69 18.70 -11.00 9.63
CA PHE A 69 17.93 -10.22 10.60
C PHE A 69 18.46 -10.34 12.02
N LEU A 70 18.78 -11.56 12.50
CA LEU A 70 19.06 -11.85 13.89
C LEU A 70 20.55 -11.89 14.23
N VAL A 71 21.41 -12.36 13.29
CA VAL A 71 22.85 -12.48 13.51
C VAL A 71 23.59 -11.27 12.97
N HIS A 72 23.38 -10.95 11.67
CA HIS A 72 24.03 -9.80 11.03
C HIS A 72 23.38 -8.47 11.39
N ARG A 73 22.16 -8.50 11.98
CA ARG A 73 21.42 -7.32 12.46
C ARG A 73 21.32 -6.21 11.42
N ARG A 74 21.06 -6.58 10.19
CA ARG A 74 21.03 -5.69 9.03
C ARG A 74 20.17 -4.43 9.23
N PHE A 75 19.12 -4.51 10.06
CA PHE A 75 18.22 -3.41 10.39
C PHE A 75 18.30 -2.96 11.85
N GLY A 76 19.25 -3.50 12.64
CA GLY A 76 19.43 -3.20 14.06
C GLY A 76 18.95 -4.33 14.99
N ASP A 77 18.77 -4.00 16.27
CA ASP A 77 18.41 -4.97 17.34
C ASP A 77 16.88 -5.19 17.45
N GLY A 78 16.17 -5.26 16.33
CA GLY A 78 14.74 -5.52 16.31
C GLY A 78 14.41 -7.00 16.46
N GLN A 79 13.14 -7.27 16.76
CA GLN A 79 12.59 -8.62 16.82
C GLN A 79 12.19 -9.10 15.42
N VAL A 80 12.11 -10.41 15.26
CA VAL A 80 11.65 -11.07 14.03
C VAL A 80 10.45 -11.93 14.34
N PHE A 81 9.55 -12.05 13.42
CA PHE A 81 8.49 -13.05 13.46
C PHE A 81 8.31 -13.74 12.13
N VAL A 82 7.93 -14.99 12.22
CA VAL A 82 7.51 -15.81 11.09
C VAL A 82 5.99 -15.68 10.96
N GLU A 83 5.51 -15.48 9.76
CA GLU A 83 4.08 -15.38 9.47
C GLU A 83 3.68 -16.37 8.38
N GLU A 84 2.46 -16.87 8.48
CA GLU A 84 1.82 -17.69 7.46
C GLU A 84 1.83 -16.95 6.10
N HIS A 85 2.25 -17.63 5.05
CA HIS A 85 2.12 -17.12 3.70
C HIS A 85 0.67 -17.24 3.23
N LEU A 86 0.02 -16.10 3.07
CA LEU A 86 -1.36 -16.02 2.57
C LEU A 86 -1.37 -16.01 1.04
N THR A 87 -2.34 -16.70 0.45
CA THR A 87 -2.56 -16.73 -1.00
C THR A 87 -3.92 -16.15 -1.34
N GLY A 88 -3.99 -15.34 -2.39
CA GLY A 88 -5.21 -14.66 -2.81
C GLY A 88 -4.90 -13.41 -3.64
N GLU A 89 -5.88 -12.55 -3.80
CA GLU A 89 -5.71 -11.23 -4.41
C GLU A 89 -5.44 -10.19 -3.31
N GLU A 90 -4.38 -9.38 -3.47
CA GLU A 90 -4.11 -8.27 -2.55
C GLU A 90 -5.12 -7.15 -2.79
N LEU A 91 -5.55 -6.51 -1.70
CA LEU A 91 -6.47 -5.38 -1.72
C LEU A 91 -6.01 -4.34 -0.69
N SER A 92 -6.07 -3.07 -1.07
CA SER A 92 -5.86 -1.94 -0.17
C SER A 92 -7.20 -1.33 0.20
N LEU A 93 -7.52 -1.32 1.49
CA LEU A 93 -8.72 -0.67 2.01
C LEU A 93 -8.33 0.38 3.05
N LEU A 94 -8.68 1.63 2.77
CA LEU A 94 -8.47 2.75 3.69
C LEU A 94 -9.79 3.05 4.41
N ALA A 95 -9.71 3.46 5.67
CA ALA A 95 -10.86 3.95 6.42
C ALA A 95 -10.53 5.24 7.16
N LEU A 96 -11.50 6.16 7.24
CA LEU A 96 -11.47 7.29 8.17
C LEU A 96 -11.96 6.82 9.54
N CYS A 97 -11.21 7.15 10.58
CA CYS A 97 -11.50 6.75 11.96
C CYS A 97 -11.62 7.99 12.85
N ASP A 98 -12.61 8.00 13.75
CA ASP A 98 -12.89 9.08 14.69
C ASP A 98 -12.76 8.66 16.17
N GLY A 99 -12.08 7.55 16.41
CA GLY A 99 -11.92 6.93 17.72
C GLY A 99 -13.07 6.00 18.10
N GLU A 100 -14.20 6.05 17.42
CA GLU A 100 -15.37 5.21 17.66
C GLU A 100 -15.79 4.40 16.44
N ARG A 101 -15.66 4.99 15.24
CA ARG A 101 -16.11 4.43 13.97
C ARG A 101 -14.99 4.38 12.97
N ALA A 102 -15.05 3.40 12.06
CA ALA A 102 -14.27 3.33 10.86
C ALA A 102 -15.18 3.39 9.64
N ILE A 103 -15.03 4.40 8.80
CA ILE A 103 -15.80 4.56 7.55
C ILE A 103 -14.85 4.28 6.39
N PRO A 104 -15.09 3.19 5.61
CA PRO A 104 -14.19 2.81 4.52
C PRO A 104 -14.28 3.77 3.34
N MET A 105 -13.13 3.91 2.65
CA MET A 105 -13.04 4.50 1.33
C MET A 105 -13.27 3.42 0.25
N ALA A 106 -13.31 3.83 -1.00
CA ALA A 106 -13.32 2.88 -2.12
C ALA A 106 -12.06 2.00 -2.08
N PRO A 107 -12.20 0.69 -2.34
CA PRO A 107 -11.05 -0.21 -2.43
C PRO A 107 -10.11 0.18 -3.57
N ALA A 108 -8.82 -0.07 -3.37
CA ALA A 108 -7.79 0.08 -4.39
C ALA A 108 -6.89 -1.16 -4.42
N GLN A 109 -6.19 -1.35 -5.53
CA GLN A 109 -5.17 -2.38 -5.65
C GLN A 109 -3.89 -1.76 -6.15
N ASP A 110 -2.78 -2.00 -5.45
CA ASP A 110 -1.45 -1.52 -5.81
C ASP A 110 -0.59 -2.61 -6.47
N PHE A 111 0.51 -2.19 -7.07
CA PHE A 111 1.48 -3.04 -7.75
C PHE A 111 2.85 -2.84 -7.12
N LYS A 112 3.23 -3.75 -6.22
CA LYS A 112 4.41 -3.59 -5.34
C LYS A 112 5.75 -3.91 -6.01
N ARG A 113 5.77 -4.82 -7.00
CA ARG A 113 7.01 -5.20 -7.69
C ARG A 113 7.40 -4.18 -8.75
N ILE A 114 8.73 -4.04 -8.98
CA ILE A 114 9.26 -3.04 -9.92
C ILE A 114 8.93 -3.37 -11.39
N GLY A 115 8.88 -4.63 -11.76
CA GLY A 115 8.71 -5.08 -13.14
C GLY A 115 7.33 -5.62 -13.46
N ASP A 116 6.98 -5.57 -14.75
CA ASP A 116 5.76 -6.16 -15.29
C ASP A 116 5.65 -7.65 -14.92
N GLY A 117 4.41 -8.14 -14.71
CA GLY A 117 4.17 -9.52 -14.30
C GLY A 117 4.60 -9.82 -12.85
N ASP A 118 4.67 -8.79 -12.01
CA ASP A 118 5.04 -8.89 -10.60
C ASP A 118 6.42 -9.54 -10.37
N VAL A 119 7.41 -9.15 -11.19
CA VAL A 119 8.80 -9.63 -11.07
C VAL A 119 9.72 -8.56 -10.46
N GLY A 120 10.87 -9.00 -9.95
CA GLY A 120 11.89 -8.12 -9.35
C GLY A 120 11.58 -7.75 -7.90
N PRO A 121 12.35 -6.84 -7.30
CA PRO A 121 12.24 -6.45 -5.90
C PRO A 121 10.93 -5.68 -5.61
N ASN A 122 10.50 -5.72 -4.34
CA ASN A 122 9.43 -4.89 -3.83
C ASN A 122 9.82 -3.41 -3.84
N THR A 123 8.83 -2.57 -4.04
CA THR A 123 8.93 -1.11 -4.07
C THR A 123 7.92 -0.48 -3.08
N GLY A 124 7.80 0.84 -3.11
CA GLY A 124 6.72 1.55 -2.43
C GLY A 124 5.37 1.52 -3.18
N GLY A 125 5.28 0.81 -4.32
CA GLY A 125 4.15 0.78 -5.25
C GLY A 125 4.48 1.47 -6.57
N MET A 126 4.22 0.78 -7.68
CA MET A 126 4.49 1.25 -9.05
C MET A 126 3.24 1.75 -9.77
N GLY A 127 2.12 1.74 -9.09
CA GLY A 127 0.82 2.19 -9.58
C GLY A 127 -0.31 1.56 -8.81
N SER A 128 -1.51 2.06 -9.02
CA SER A 128 -2.73 1.54 -8.40
C SER A 128 -3.95 1.85 -9.24
N TYR A 129 -5.07 1.24 -8.90
CA TYR A 129 -6.36 1.53 -9.52
C TYR A 129 -7.51 1.35 -8.52
N SER A 130 -8.62 2.01 -8.80
CA SER A 130 -9.88 1.95 -8.07
C SER A 130 -11.04 2.24 -9.05
N PRO A 131 -12.21 1.54 -8.99
CA PRO A 131 -12.56 0.48 -8.06
C PRO A 131 -11.85 -0.83 -8.38
N VAL A 132 -11.93 -1.80 -7.45
CA VAL A 132 -11.39 -3.15 -7.66
C VAL A 132 -12.54 -4.12 -7.91
N PRO A 133 -12.69 -4.64 -9.14
CA PRO A 133 -13.73 -5.61 -9.45
C PRO A 133 -13.62 -6.86 -8.57
N GLY A 134 -14.74 -7.27 -8.00
CA GLY A 134 -14.80 -8.46 -7.16
C GLY A 134 -14.29 -8.29 -5.73
N ALA A 135 -13.91 -7.07 -5.31
CA ALA A 135 -13.44 -6.81 -3.95
C ALA A 135 -14.50 -7.02 -2.85
N GLY A 136 -15.79 -7.03 -3.23
CA GLY A 136 -16.89 -7.05 -2.27
C GLY A 136 -17.28 -5.66 -1.74
N ASP A 137 -18.23 -5.63 -0.80
CA ASP A 137 -18.68 -4.38 -0.18
C ASP A 137 -17.60 -3.85 0.78
N PRO A 138 -17.08 -2.63 0.58
CA PRO A 138 -16.09 -2.04 1.48
C PRO A 138 -16.60 -1.87 2.92
N HIS A 139 -17.90 -1.70 3.14
CA HIS A 139 -18.49 -1.62 4.48
C HIS A 139 -18.46 -2.96 5.19
N GLU A 140 -18.79 -4.06 4.49
CA GLU A 140 -18.68 -5.41 5.03
C GLU A 140 -17.22 -5.76 5.36
N LEU A 141 -16.30 -5.46 4.47
CA LEU A 141 -14.87 -5.64 4.73
C LEU A 141 -14.41 -4.83 5.95
N SER A 142 -14.79 -3.55 6.02
CA SER A 142 -14.39 -2.66 7.12
C SER A 142 -14.96 -3.12 8.47
N ALA A 143 -16.17 -3.67 8.49
CA ALA A 143 -16.78 -4.24 9.69
C ALA A 143 -15.98 -5.44 10.26
N VAL A 144 -15.26 -6.16 9.40
CA VAL A 144 -14.42 -7.29 9.79
C VAL A 144 -12.99 -6.85 10.14
N VAL A 145 -12.43 -5.89 9.40
CA VAL A 145 -11.00 -5.59 9.54
C VAL A 145 -10.70 -4.25 10.23
N HIS A 146 -11.52 -3.20 10.09
CA HIS A 146 -11.24 -1.90 10.72
C HIS A 146 -11.97 -1.70 12.04
N GLN A 147 -13.29 -1.91 12.05
CA GLN A 147 -14.12 -1.59 13.22
C GLN A 147 -13.68 -2.33 14.49
N PRO A 148 -13.37 -3.66 14.46
CA PRO A 148 -12.92 -4.36 15.66
C PRO A 148 -11.58 -3.81 16.20
N LEU A 149 -10.68 -3.38 15.30
CA LEU A 149 -9.40 -2.77 15.70
C LEU A 149 -9.61 -1.40 16.37
N VAL A 150 -10.49 -0.57 15.82
CA VAL A 150 -10.84 0.75 16.40
C VAL A 150 -11.49 0.57 17.79
N ASP A 151 -12.38 -0.39 17.92
CA ASP A 151 -13.04 -0.71 19.20
C ASP A 151 -12.02 -1.20 20.26
N GLU A 152 -11.08 -2.04 19.88
CA GLU A 152 -10.03 -2.54 20.78
C GLU A 152 -9.09 -1.41 21.20
N LEU A 153 -8.70 -0.53 20.29
CA LEU A 153 -7.89 0.65 20.61
C LEU A 153 -8.64 1.58 21.59
N ARG A 154 -9.92 1.80 21.36
CA ARG A 154 -10.77 2.58 22.28
C ARG A 154 -10.85 1.91 23.65
N ARG A 155 -11.06 0.60 23.69
CA ARG A 155 -11.08 -0.19 24.95
C ARG A 155 -9.79 -0.08 25.73
N ARG A 156 -8.65 0.02 25.05
CA ARG A 156 -7.32 0.24 25.68
C ARG A 156 -7.07 1.69 26.10
N GLY A 157 -7.99 2.60 25.87
CA GLY A 157 -7.82 4.02 26.20
C GLY A 157 -6.91 4.79 25.22
N THR A 158 -6.67 4.24 24.05
CA THR A 158 -5.85 4.82 22.98
C THR A 158 -6.66 4.92 21.67
N PRO A 159 -7.78 5.67 21.65
CA PRO A 159 -8.62 5.76 20.46
C PRO A 159 -7.83 6.28 19.25
N PHE A 160 -8.08 5.68 18.08
CA PHE A 160 -7.40 6.06 16.85
C PHE A 160 -8.22 7.05 16.03
N HIS A 161 -7.60 8.16 15.67
CA HIS A 161 -8.16 9.20 14.80
C HIS A 161 -7.33 9.36 13.55
N GLY A 162 -7.98 9.50 12.39
CA GLY A 162 -7.31 9.70 11.11
C GLY A 162 -7.52 8.56 10.13
N VAL A 163 -6.54 8.31 9.26
CA VAL A 163 -6.63 7.30 8.21
C VAL A 163 -5.97 6.00 8.65
N LEU A 164 -6.74 4.92 8.67
CA LEU A 164 -6.28 3.57 8.89
C LEU A 164 -6.29 2.80 7.57
N TYR A 165 -5.13 2.50 7.06
CA TYR A 165 -4.94 1.66 5.88
C TYR A 165 -4.82 0.21 6.32
N ALA A 166 -5.59 -0.69 5.72
CA ALA A 166 -5.46 -2.14 5.81
C ALA A 166 -5.01 -2.71 4.47
N GLY A 167 -3.84 -3.37 4.46
CA GLY A 167 -3.43 -4.27 3.38
C GLY A 167 -4.05 -5.63 3.62
N LEU A 168 -4.85 -6.10 2.68
CA LEU A 168 -5.63 -7.33 2.79
C LEU A 168 -5.17 -8.37 1.77
N MET A 169 -5.30 -9.63 2.14
CA MET A 169 -5.32 -10.76 1.22
C MET A 169 -6.75 -11.30 1.19
N LEU A 170 -7.38 -11.29 0.01
CA LEU A 170 -8.68 -11.90 -0.21
C LEU A 170 -8.47 -13.40 -0.44
N THR A 171 -8.61 -14.18 0.63
CA THR A 171 -8.44 -15.63 0.59
C THR A 171 -9.79 -16.33 0.36
N PRO A 172 -9.80 -17.64 -0.01
CA PRO A 172 -11.04 -18.41 -0.09
C PRO A 172 -11.86 -18.45 1.22
N ASP A 173 -11.19 -18.29 2.36
CA ASP A 173 -11.79 -18.29 3.70
C ASP A 173 -12.21 -16.89 4.17
N GLY A 174 -12.09 -15.87 3.30
CA GLY A 174 -12.42 -14.48 3.59
C GLY A 174 -11.20 -13.55 3.64
N PRO A 175 -11.42 -12.26 3.95
CA PRO A 175 -10.34 -11.29 4.00
C PRO A 175 -9.42 -11.53 5.20
N ARG A 176 -8.11 -11.46 4.99
CA ARG A 176 -7.09 -11.52 6.05
C ARG A 176 -6.16 -10.31 5.97
N VAL A 177 -5.91 -9.69 7.10
CA VAL A 177 -5.03 -8.51 7.17
C VAL A 177 -3.57 -8.92 7.09
N ILE A 178 -2.86 -8.36 6.12
CA ILE A 178 -1.40 -8.48 5.97
C ILE A 178 -0.69 -7.48 6.88
N GLU A 179 -1.16 -6.22 6.86
CA GLU A 179 -0.59 -5.12 7.66
C GLU A 179 -1.57 -3.97 7.81
N TYR A 180 -1.32 -3.13 8.83
CA TYR A 180 -1.93 -1.82 8.97
C TYR A 180 -0.90 -0.70 8.86
N ASN A 181 -1.31 0.40 8.22
CA ASN A 181 -0.58 1.65 8.23
C ASN A 181 -1.48 2.78 8.76
N ALA A 182 -0.92 3.69 9.60
CA ALA A 182 -1.65 4.81 10.20
C ALA A 182 -1.46 6.08 9.35
N ARG A 183 -1.72 5.97 8.05
CA ARG A 183 -1.54 7.02 7.03
C ARG A 183 -2.29 6.66 5.75
N PHE A 184 -2.41 7.65 4.88
CA PHE A 184 -2.81 7.41 3.50
C PHE A 184 -1.84 6.46 2.79
N GLY A 185 -2.37 5.66 1.85
CA GLY A 185 -1.57 4.83 0.93
C GLY A 185 -0.93 5.69 -0.16
N ASP A 186 0.17 5.23 -0.70
CA ASP A 186 0.84 5.82 -1.85
C ASP A 186 1.42 4.67 -2.68
N PRO A 187 0.84 4.36 -3.86
CA PRO A 187 0.02 5.23 -4.72
C PRO A 187 -1.52 5.07 -4.63
N GLU A 188 -2.08 4.40 -3.63
CA GLU A 188 -3.53 4.14 -3.56
C GLU A 188 -4.37 5.42 -3.44
N THR A 189 -3.88 6.40 -2.68
CA THR A 189 -4.57 7.68 -2.48
C THR A 189 -4.81 8.40 -3.80
N GLN A 190 -3.85 8.33 -4.71
CA GLN A 190 -3.92 8.94 -6.02
C GLN A 190 -4.98 8.29 -6.93
N ALA A 191 -5.35 7.02 -6.68
CA ALA A 191 -6.44 6.36 -7.38
C ALA A 191 -7.80 6.51 -6.67
N VAL A 192 -7.82 6.70 -5.35
CA VAL A 192 -9.05 6.75 -4.55
C VAL A 192 -9.62 8.17 -4.46
N LEU A 193 -8.78 9.18 -4.14
CA LEU A 193 -9.27 10.54 -3.88
C LEU A 193 -9.86 11.24 -5.11
N PRO A 194 -9.33 11.12 -6.34
CA PRO A 194 -9.95 11.74 -7.51
C PRO A 194 -11.39 11.27 -7.79
N ARG A 195 -11.75 10.08 -7.29
CA ARG A 195 -13.11 9.52 -7.37
C ARG A 195 -14.03 10.03 -6.27
N LEU A 196 -13.49 10.60 -5.19
CA LEU A 196 -14.30 11.06 -4.05
C LEU A 196 -15.05 12.36 -4.40
N ARG A 197 -16.37 12.37 -4.20
CA ARG A 197 -17.24 13.55 -4.35
C ARG A 197 -17.48 14.28 -3.04
N SER A 198 -17.36 13.58 -1.91
CA SER A 198 -17.53 14.19 -0.59
C SER A 198 -16.37 15.13 -0.27
N ASP A 199 -16.64 16.17 0.53
CA ASP A 199 -15.61 17.12 0.99
C ASP A 199 -14.64 16.40 1.97
N MET A 200 -13.44 16.07 1.47
CA MET A 200 -12.40 15.40 2.24
C MET A 200 -11.94 16.23 3.43
N LEU A 201 -11.84 17.57 3.31
CA LEU A 201 -11.41 18.43 4.42
C LEU A 201 -12.41 18.39 5.57
N GLU A 202 -13.71 18.42 5.26
CA GLU A 202 -14.76 18.30 6.27
C GLU A 202 -14.75 16.91 6.92
N LEU A 203 -14.55 15.85 6.14
CA LEU A 203 -14.45 14.48 6.65
C LEU A 203 -13.24 14.32 7.60
N LEU A 204 -12.07 14.86 7.24
CA LEU A 204 -10.89 14.85 8.10
C LEU A 204 -11.09 15.67 9.38
N ARG A 205 -11.77 16.84 9.29
CA ARG A 205 -12.11 17.66 10.44
C ARG A 205 -13.05 16.93 11.40
N ARG A 206 -13.99 16.16 10.87
CA ARG A 206 -14.89 15.30 11.64
C ARG A 206 -14.15 14.12 12.26
N ALA A 207 -13.29 13.44 11.52
CA ALA A 207 -12.47 12.31 12.00
C ALA A 207 -11.54 12.70 13.17
N ALA A 208 -11.10 13.96 13.23
CA ALA A 208 -10.28 14.49 14.31
C ALA A 208 -11.02 14.64 15.66
N ARG A 209 -12.33 14.38 15.72
CA ARG A 209 -13.15 14.52 16.93
C ARG A 209 -13.77 13.17 17.31
N PRO A 210 -13.79 12.80 18.60
CA PRO A 210 -14.47 11.59 19.04
C PRO A 210 -15.93 11.54 18.56
N GLY A 211 -16.32 10.45 17.88
CA GLY A 211 -17.67 10.26 17.33
C GLY A 211 -18.07 11.24 16.21
N GLY A 212 -17.12 12.04 15.70
CA GLY A 212 -17.43 13.10 14.73
C GLY A 212 -17.90 12.58 13.36
N LEU A 213 -17.62 11.33 13.03
CA LEU A 213 -18.06 10.69 11.79
C LEU A 213 -19.49 10.12 11.86
N GLU A 214 -20.23 10.32 12.97
CA GLU A 214 -21.61 9.86 13.07
C GLU A 214 -22.49 10.40 11.93
N GLY A 215 -23.14 9.47 11.20
CA GLY A 215 -23.95 9.81 10.02
C GLY A 215 -23.16 10.33 8.81
N ALA A 216 -21.84 10.24 8.81
CA ALA A 216 -21.03 10.57 7.63
C ALA A 216 -21.09 9.43 6.60
N THR A 217 -21.15 9.83 5.33
CA THR A 217 -21.01 8.93 4.16
C THR A 217 -19.90 9.44 3.27
N LEU A 218 -19.27 8.53 2.55
CA LEU A 218 -18.31 8.84 1.50
C LEU A 218 -18.93 8.50 0.15
N ASP A 219 -19.18 9.53 -0.66
CA ASP A 219 -19.72 9.38 -2.01
C ASP A 219 -18.58 9.35 -3.01
N PHE A 220 -18.59 8.37 -3.91
CA PHE A 220 -17.62 8.22 -5.00
C PHE A 220 -18.31 8.32 -6.35
N THR A 221 -17.57 8.78 -7.37
CA THR A 221 -18.03 8.69 -8.77
C THR A 221 -17.99 7.23 -9.22
N ASP A 222 -18.82 6.89 -10.21
CA ASP A 222 -18.78 5.60 -10.88
C ASP A 222 -17.55 5.41 -11.77
N ASP A 223 -16.89 6.53 -12.14
CA ASP A 223 -15.66 6.48 -12.93
C ASP A 223 -14.57 5.65 -12.22
N ALA A 224 -13.74 5.00 -13.00
CA ALA A 224 -12.52 4.38 -12.54
C ALA A 224 -11.35 5.36 -12.55
N ALA A 225 -10.36 5.13 -11.71
CA ALA A 225 -9.10 5.84 -11.71
C ALA A 225 -7.93 4.86 -11.79
N VAL A 226 -6.94 5.20 -12.60
CA VAL A 226 -5.67 4.46 -12.72
C VAL A 226 -4.52 5.42 -12.52
N THR A 227 -3.59 5.04 -11.64
CA THR A 227 -2.37 5.78 -11.33
C THR A 227 -1.16 4.99 -11.78
N VAL A 228 -0.30 5.59 -12.59
CA VAL A 228 0.99 5.03 -13.03
C VAL A 228 2.11 5.81 -12.36
N VAL A 229 3.03 5.10 -11.70
CA VAL A 229 4.20 5.70 -11.06
C VAL A 229 5.36 5.74 -12.04
N LEU A 230 5.99 6.92 -12.18
CA LEU A 230 7.24 7.11 -12.88
C LEU A 230 8.37 7.14 -11.84
N ALA A 231 9.31 6.21 -11.95
CA ALA A 231 10.44 6.06 -11.04
C ALA A 231 11.77 6.42 -11.71
N SER A 232 12.75 6.85 -10.93
CA SER A 232 14.09 7.19 -11.38
C SER A 232 14.94 5.96 -11.66
N GLY A 233 16.01 6.13 -12.39
CA GLY A 233 16.98 5.08 -12.68
C GLY A 233 17.57 4.44 -11.42
N GLY A 234 17.62 3.09 -11.40
CA GLY A 234 18.13 2.30 -10.29
C GLY A 234 17.14 1.98 -9.16
N TYR A 235 15.96 2.59 -9.15
CA TYR A 235 14.92 2.31 -8.14
C TYR A 235 14.47 0.85 -8.19
N PRO A 236 14.27 0.13 -7.05
CA PRO A 236 14.27 0.61 -5.66
C PRO A 236 15.64 0.49 -4.94
N ALA A 237 16.66 -0.07 -5.58
CA ALA A 237 17.97 -0.26 -4.93
C ALA A 237 18.71 1.05 -4.70
N SER A 238 18.60 1.97 -5.66
CA SER A 238 19.15 3.32 -5.63
C SER A 238 18.18 4.30 -6.30
N SER A 239 18.55 5.56 -6.43
CA SER A 239 17.79 6.56 -7.19
C SER A 239 18.74 7.55 -7.84
N SER A 240 18.44 7.97 -9.07
CA SER A 240 19.10 9.13 -9.69
C SER A 240 18.43 10.42 -9.23
N SER A 241 19.18 11.52 -9.23
CA SER A 241 18.69 12.85 -8.88
C SER A 241 19.31 13.91 -9.77
N GLY A 242 18.54 14.97 -10.09
CA GLY A 242 18.99 16.08 -10.92
C GLY A 242 18.67 15.93 -12.41
N ASP A 243 18.05 14.83 -12.84
CA ASP A 243 17.63 14.60 -14.22
C ASP A 243 16.45 15.51 -14.55
N VAL A 244 16.54 16.29 -15.62
CA VAL A 244 15.46 17.22 -16.03
C VAL A 244 14.24 16.43 -16.48
N ILE A 245 13.08 16.80 -15.95
CA ILE A 245 11.79 16.23 -16.32
C ILE A 245 11.18 17.11 -17.41
N SER A 246 10.87 16.51 -18.55
CA SER A 246 10.25 17.17 -19.71
C SER A 246 8.86 16.60 -19.96
N GLY A 247 8.00 17.38 -20.66
CA GLY A 247 6.66 16.94 -21.07
C GLY A 247 5.58 17.14 -20.02
N LEU A 248 5.86 17.79 -18.88
CA LEU A 248 4.86 18.06 -17.84
C LEU A 248 3.74 18.98 -18.35
N ASP A 249 4.10 20.00 -19.15
CA ASP A 249 3.16 20.97 -19.71
C ASP A 249 2.41 20.43 -20.94
N ASP A 250 2.83 19.29 -21.49
CA ASP A 250 2.19 18.61 -22.62
C ASP A 250 1.03 17.69 -22.17
N VAL A 251 0.91 17.43 -20.88
CA VAL A 251 -0.17 16.65 -20.32
C VAL A 251 -1.46 17.46 -20.32
N GLY A 252 -2.47 16.95 -21.02
CA GLY A 252 -3.77 17.62 -21.17
C GLY A 252 -4.63 17.63 -19.91
N ASP A 253 -5.69 18.41 -19.96
CA ASP A 253 -6.72 18.47 -18.92
C ASP A 253 -7.34 17.08 -18.69
N GLY A 254 -7.70 16.79 -17.43
CA GLY A 254 -8.32 15.51 -17.03
C GLY A 254 -7.33 14.43 -16.61
N VAL A 255 -6.02 14.72 -16.62
CA VAL A 255 -4.98 13.90 -16.03
C VAL A 255 -4.31 14.66 -14.89
N GLU A 256 -4.21 14.03 -13.74
CA GLU A 256 -3.58 14.61 -12.56
C GLU A 256 -2.12 14.17 -12.43
N LEU A 257 -1.22 15.15 -12.30
CA LEU A 257 0.19 14.89 -12.00
C LEU A 257 0.47 15.19 -10.54
N THR A 258 0.86 14.16 -9.79
CA THR A 258 1.27 14.32 -8.39
C THR A 258 2.78 14.19 -8.28
N HIS A 259 3.42 15.24 -7.76
CA HIS A 259 4.85 15.25 -7.51
C HIS A 259 5.20 14.45 -6.25
N ALA A 260 6.17 13.54 -6.37
CA ALA A 260 6.76 12.77 -5.27
C ALA A 260 8.23 13.19 -5.09
N GLY A 261 9.17 12.41 -5.61
CA GLY A 261 10.60 12.73 -5.56
C GLY A 261 11.02 13.71 -6.66
N THR A 262 10.57 14.95 -6.59
CA THR A 262 10.95 16.03 -7.51
C THR A 262 11.51 17.23 -6.75
N ALA A 263 12.34 18.02 -7.41
CA ALA A 263 12.82 19.30 -6.93
C ALA A 263 12.78 20.36 -8.05
N ARG A 264 12.75 21.62 -7.64
CA ARG A 264 12.89 22.73 -8.60
C ARG A 264 14.31 23.27 -8.52
N ARG A 265 14.98 23.35 -9.65
CA ARG A 265 16.31 23.92 -9.79
C ARG A 265 16.25 25.47 -9.86
N ASP A 266 17.37 26.16 -9.64
CA ASP A 266 17.44 27.64 -9.64
C ASP A 266 17.04 28.26 -11.00
N ASP A 267 17.23 27.54 -12.10
CA ASP A 267 16.80 27.95 -13.45
C ASP A 267 15.30 27.69 -13.72
N GLY A 268 14.57 27.16 -12.71
CA GLY A 268 13.14 26.86 -12.80
C GLY A 268 12.80 25.46 -13.28
N ALA A 269 13.77 24.69 -13.77
CA ALA A 269 13.55 23.33 -14.24
C ALA A 269 13.11 22.40 -13.11
N ILE A 270 12.17 21.51 -13.38
CA ILE A 270 11.79 20.43 -12.48
C ILE A 270 12.70 19.24 -12.77
N VAL A 271 13.26 18.65 -11.69
CA VAL A 271 14.22 17.55 -11.78
C VAL A 271 13.84 16.41 -10.84
N THR A 272 14.39 15.23 -11.11
CA THR A 272 14.29 14.07 -10.21
C THR A 272 15.01 14.34 -8.89
N ALA A 273 14.43 13.88 -7.77
CA ALA A 273 14.98 14.03 -6.42
C ALA A 273 14.60 12.86 -5.50
N GLY A 274 14.33 11.70 -6.05
CA GLY A 274 13.94 10.52 -5.29
C GLY A 274 13.68 9.29 -6.17
N GLY A 275 13.32 8.18 -5.54
CA GLY A 275 13.09 6.91 -6.23
C GLY A 275 11.80 6.94 -7.07
N ARG A 276 10.64 7.12 -6.42
CA ARG A 276 9.38 7.43 -7.13
C ARG A 276 9.35 8.93 -7.36
N VAL A 277 9.16 9.33 -8.62
CA VAL A 277 9.35 10.72 -9.06
C VAL A 277 8.01 11.43 -9.24
N LEU A 278 7.11 10.81 -10.02
CA LEU A 278 5.78 11.35 -10.34
C LEU A 278 4.74 10.24 -10.32
N ASN A 279 3.50 10.63 -10.06
CA ASN A 279 2.34 9.78 -10.31
C ASN A 279 1.48 10.45 -11.39
N VAL A 280 1.07 9.68 -12.38
CA VAL A 280 0.20 10.09 -13.48
C VAL A 280 -1.14 9.39 -13.26
N THR A 281 -2.18 10.14 -12.95
CA THR A 281 -3.50 9.61 -12.63
C THR A 281 -4.54 10.12 -13.62
N ALA A 282 -5.32 9.21 -14.20
CA ALA A 282 -6.46 9.55 -15.05
C ALA A 282 -7.73 8.85 -14.55
N LEU A 283 -8.87 9.54 -14.77
CA LEU A 283 -10.20 8.97 -14.62
C LEU A 283 -10.75 8.54 -15.98
N GLY A 284 -11.67 7.58 -15.96
CA GLY A 284 -12.39 7.13 -17.13
C GLY A 284 -13.66 6.38 -16.77
N PRO A 285 -14.61 6.22 -17.71
CA PRO A 285 -15.87 5.53 -17.45
C PRO A 285 -15.68 4.05 -17.06
N ASP A 286 -14.51 3.51 -17.33
CA ASP A 286 -14.08 2.18 -16.92
C ASP A 286 -12.55 2.13 -16.72
N ILE A 287 -12.07 1.01 -16.19
CA ILE A 287 -10.64 0.80 -15.91
C ILE A 287 -9.80 0.86 -17.19
N GLY A 288 -10.32 0.36 -18.31
CA GLY A 288 -9.62 0.38 -19.61
C GLY A 288 -9.38 1.80 -20.08
N ALA A 289 -10.42 2.63 -20.11
CA ALA A 289 -10.35 4.03 -20.51
C ALA A 289 -9.44 4.86 -19.59
N ALA A 290 -9.57 4.69 -18.26
CA ALA A 290 -8.70 5.36 -17.28
C ALA A 290 -7.22 4.96 -17.47
N ARG A 291 -6.98 3.67 -17.70
CA ARG A 291 -5.64 3.13 -17.97
C ARG A 291 -5.02 3.71 -19.23
N ASP A 292 -5.77 3.70 -20.33
CA ASP A 292 -5.27 4.20 -21.61
C ASP A 292 -4.94 5.70 -21.53
N ALA A 293 -5.77 6.49 -20.86
CA ALA A 293 -5.51 7.92 -20.62
C ALA A 293 -4.28 8.13 -19.72
N ALA A 294 -4.12 7.38 -18.65
CA ALA A 294 -2.96 7.49 -17.76
C ALA A 294 -1.64 7.15 -18.49
N TYR A 295 -1.62 6.10 -19.31
CA TYR A 295 -0.43 5.75 -20.07
C TYR A 295 -0.14 6.71 -21.22
N ALA A 296 -1.16 7.21 -21.92
CA ALA A 296 -0.96 8.23 -22.95
C ALA A 296 -0.28 9.48 -22.38
N ALA A 297 -0.69 9.92 -21.20
CA ALA A 297 -0.05 11.04 -20.50
C ALA A 297 1.34 10.68 -19.96
N ALA A 298 1.52 9.50 -19.36
CA ALA A 298 2.81 9.03 -18.87
C ALA A 298 3.87 8.97 -19.98
N ASP A 299 3.48 8.66 -21.21
CA ASP A 299 4.39 8.59 -22.35
C ASP A 299 4.90 9.96 -22.83
N LEU A 300 4.20 11.04 -22.53
CA LEU A 300 4.65 12.42 -22.80
C LEU A 300 5.78 12.84 -21.85
N ILE A 301 5.86 12.27 -20.64
CA ILE A 301 6.80 12.68 -19.60
C ILE A 301 8.09 11.89 -19.75
N THR A 302 9.22 12.57 -19.83
CA THR A 302 10.54 11.94 -20.02
C THR A 302 11.57 12.50 -19.07
N PHE A 303 12.48 11.65 -18.60
CA PHE A 303 13.71 11.96 -17.87
C PHE A 303 14.68 10.77 -17.99
N GLU A 304 15.96 11.01 -17.72
CA GLU A 304 17.00 9.98 -17.85
C GLU A 304 16.74 8.80 -16.92
N GLY A 305 16.86 7.57 -17.45
CA GLY A 305 16.65 6.35 -16.68
C GLY A 305 15.22 6.10 -16.19
N ARG A 306 14.22 6.78 -16.73
CA ARG A 306 12.81 6.63 -16.34
C ARG A 306 12.37 5.17 -16.37
N GLN A 307 11.78 4.71 -15.25
CA GLN A 307 11.18 3.40 -15.09
C GLN A 307 9.68 3.52 -14.82
N LEU A 308 8.86 2.66 -15.41
CA LEU A 308 7.44 2.47 -15.09
C LEU A 308 7.02 1.06 -15.46
N ARG A 309 5.95 0.57 -14.84
CA ARG A 309 5.29 -0.68 -15.26
C ARG A 309 4.28 -0.38 -16.37
N ARG A 310 4.12 -1.35 -17.28
CA ARG A 310 3.16 -1.28 -18.41
C ARG A 310 1.88 -2.08 -18.16
N ASP A 311 1.83 -2.85 -17.10
CA ASP A 311 0.74 -3.77 -16.78
C ASP A 311 -0.17 -3.29 -15.62
N ILE A 312 -0.02 -2.02 -15.15
CA ILE A 312 -0.90 -1.45 -14.12
C ILE A 312 -2.35 -1.54 -14.56
N ALA A 313 -3.21 -2.10 -13.69
CA ALA A 313 -4.63 -2.34 -13.90
C ALA A 313 -4.98 -3.30 -15.06
N LEU A 314 -4.01 -3.83 -15.82
CA LEU A 314 -4.28 -4.64 -17.02
C LEU A 314 -5.16 -5.85 -16.71
N ARG A 315 -4.95 -6.52 -15.58
CA ARG A 315 -5.71 -7.70 -15.16
C ARG A 315 -7.17 -7.40 -14.80
N ALA A 316 -7.51 -6.14 -14.58
CA ALA A 316 -8.86 -5.69 -14.22
C ALA A 316 -9.66 -5.16 -15.43
N VAL A 317 -9.01 -4.94 -16.58
CA VAL A 317 -9.70 -4.49 -17.80
C VAL A 317 -10.73 -5.51 -18.24
N GLY A 318 -11.98 -5.07 -18.43
CA GLY A 318 -13.10 -5.91 -18.83
C GLY A 318 -13.68 -6.81 -17.74
N ARG A 319 -13.20 -6.70 -16.49
CA ARG A 319 -13.84 -7.32 -15.31
C ARG A 319 -14.87 -6.34 -14.72
N THR A 320 -16.03 -6.88 -14.32
CA THR A 320 -17.13 -6.12 -13.70
C THR A 320 -17.32 -6.53 -12.25
#